data_fbcae01ac9b2833ce3a93a100b0c02b3
#
_entry.id   fbcae01ac9b2833ce3a93a100b0c02b3
#
_cell.length_a   1.000
_cell.length_b   1.000
_cell.length_c   1.000
_cell.angle_alpha   90.00
_cell.angle_beta   90.00
_cell.angle_gamma   90.00
#
_symmetry.space_group_name_H-M   'P 1'
#
loop_
_entity.id
_entity.type
_entity.pdbx_description
1 polymer ?
#
loop_
_entity_poly.entity_id
_entity_poly.type
_entity_poly.pdbx_seq_one_letter_code
_entity_poly.pdbx_strand_id
1 'polypeptide(L)'
;MLGLIEPFTAYLQKKALFRPVKLPEDYAFAFAHPFEEVFLDTADGARLNLLQFPSDLSIRRGVVLYFHGNRGNLQRWGNMHADFTSRGFDFVAPDYRGYGKSSGEPNERSYYADARLVYDWLHSAWPAHNIILYGRSLGTAMACYLAAHVRAKKLILETPFDNIAGLMASHLGRPDIPFRPAFFFPNDRHLRQCELPALLFHGTADRVVPYESAARLKSSLKPGDEFVTVQSGAHNNLRNFRQYQEKLNEWLDI
;
A
#
# COMPACT_ATOMS: atom_id res chain seq x y z
N MET A 1 -15.11 32.46 -9.70
CA MET A 1 -14.45 31.57 -10.66
C MET A 1 -13.61 30.43 -10.04
N LEU A 2 -13.18 30.51 -8.78
CA LEU A 2 -12.40 29.45 -8.10
C LEU A 2 -13.22 28.16 -7.80
N GLY A 3 -14.52 28.27 -7.56
CA GLY A 3 -15.35 27.13 -7.13
C GLY A 3 -15.67 26.05 -8.20
N LEU A 4 -15.42 26.32 -9.48
CA LEU A 4 -15.65 25.35 -10.58
C LEU A 4 -14.35 24.64 -11.01
N ILE A 5 -13.20 25.12 -10.61
CA ILE A 5 -11.89 24.55 -10.97
C ILE A 5 -11.53 23.37 -10.06
N GLU A 6 -11.91 23.41 -8.78
CA GLU A 6 -11.62 22.33 -7.82
C GLU A 6 -12.24 20.97 -8.18
N PRO A 7 -13.53 20.86 -8.57
CA PRO A 7 -14.11 19.57 -8.95
C PRO A 7 -13.48 18.98 -10.22
N PHE A 8 -13.11 19.82 -11.19
CA PHE A 8 -12.48 19.38 -12.43
C PHE A 8 -11.05 18.89 -12.21
N THR A 9 -10.27 19.61 -11.40
CA THR A 9 -8.90 19.19 -11.04
C THR A 9 -8.91 17.91 -10.21
N ALA A 10 -9.87 17.75 -9.28
CA ALA A 10 -10.05 16.54 -8.52
C ALA A 10 -10.40 15.33 -9.41
N TYR A 11 -11.26 15.51 -10.40
CA TYR A 11 -11.61 14.47 -11.37
C TYR A 11 -10.42 14.03 -12.21
N LEU A 12 -9.64 14.99 -12.74
CA LEU A 12 -8.42 14.68 -13.51
C LEU A 12 -7.38 13.97 -12.65
N GLN A 13 -7.17 14.44 -11.44
CA GLN A 13 -6.25 13.80 -10.50
C GLN A 13 -6.71 12.38 -10.16
N LYS A 14 -8.00 12.16 -9.90
CA LYS A 14 -8.56 10.84 -9.67
C LYS A 14 -8.25 9.89 -10.83
N LYS A 15 -8.47 10.31 -12.08
CA LYS A 15 -8.15 9.51 -13.28
C LYS A 15 -6.66 9.22 -13.44
N ALA A 16 -5.80 10.16 -13.06
CA ALA A 16 -4.35 9.99 -13.16
C ALA A 16 -3.81 9.02 -12.07
N LEU A 17 -4.29 9.16 -10.84
CA LEU A 17 -3.81 8.40 -9.68
C LEU A 17 -4.41 7.00 -9.59
N PHE A 18 -5.67 6.81 -10.01
CA PHE A 18 -6.38 5.54 -9.81
C PHE A 18 -6.73 4.92 -11.15
N ARG A 19 -6.35 3.68 -11.33
CA ARG A 19 -6.62 2.89 -12.54
C ARG A 19 -7.26 1.56 -12.17
N PRO A 20 -8.46 1.62 -11.56
CA PRO A 20 -9.18 0.42 -11.14
C PRO A 20 -9.61 -0.41 -12.34
N VAL A 21 -9.64 -1.71 -12.16
CA VAL A 21 -10.34 -2.65 -13.03
C VAL A 21 -11.47 -3.25 -12.20
N LYS A 22 -12.71 -2.99 -12.61
CA LYS A 22 -13.90 -3.56 -11.96
C LYS A 22 -14.03 -5.03 -12.30
N LEU A 23 -14.57 -5.78 -11.37
CA LEU A 23 -15.02 -7.16 -11.56
C LEU A 23 -16.52 -7.25 -11.29
N PRO A 24 -17.25 -8.12 -11.99
CA PRO A 24 -18.64 -8.41 -11.65
C PRO A 24 -18.72 -9.07 -10.26
N GLU A 25 -19.86 -8.95 -9.58
CA GLU A 25 -20.04 -9.46 -8.22
C GLU A 25 -19.88 -10.98 -8.14
N ASP A 26 -20.31 -11.69 -9.18
CA ASP A 26 -20.23 -13.14 -9.33
C ASP A 26 -18.87 -13.64 -9.84
N TYR A 27 -17.90 -12.75 -10.04
CA TYR A 27 -16.56 -13.15 -10.46
C TYR A 27 -15.94 -14.14 -9.47
N ALA A 28 -15.58 -15.33 -9.94
CA ALA A 28 -14.87 -16.33 -9.15
C ALA A 28 -13.35 -16.14 -9.28
N PHE A 29 -12.69 -15.82 -8.19
CA PHE A 29 -11.22 -15.82 -8.17
C PHE A 29 -10.69 -17.25 -8.35
N ALA A 30 -9.56 -17.38 -9.07
CA ALA A 30 -8.90 -18.65 -9.30
C ALA A 30 -7.41 -18.53 -8.97
N PHE A 31 -7.01 -19.07 -7.83
CA PHE A 31 -5.63 -19.20 -7.40
C PHE A 31 -5.33 -20.67 -7.12
N ALA A 32 -4.10 -21.11 -7.38
CA ALA A 32 -3.67 -22.48 -7.07
C ALA A 32 -3.56 -22.73 -5.56
N HIS A 33 -3.29 -21.67 -4.79
CA HIS A 33 -3.21 -21.68 -3.34
C HIS A 33 -4.61 -21.53 -2.72
N PRO A 34 -4.94 -22.23 -1.62
CA PRO A 34 -6.16 -22.00 -0.86
C PRO A 34 -6.30 -20.55 -0.45
N PHE A 35 -7.51 -20.01 -0.53
CA PHE A 35 -7.81 -18.64 -0.11
C PHE A 35 -9.25 -18.53 0.37
N GLU A 36 -9.51 -17.48 1.12
CA GLU A 36 -10.84 -17.07 1.53
C GLU A 36 -11.15 -15.69 0.97
N GLU A 37 -12.35 -15.52 0.42
CA GLU A 37 -12.87 -14.23 -0.01
C GLU A 37 -13.74 -13.64 1.10
N VAL A 38 -13.40 -12.43 1.55
CA VAL A 38 -14.07 -11.74 2.64
C VAL A 38 -14.64 -10.42 2.15
N PHE A 39 -15.80 -10.05 2.69
CA PHE A 39 -16.42 -8.76 2.44
C PHE A 39 -16.64 -8.03 3.77
N LEU A 40 -16.28 -6.74 3.80
CA LEU A 40 -16.49 -5.87 4.94
C LEU A 40 -17.37 -4.69 4.53
N ASP A 41 -18.46 -4.48 5.26
CA ASP A 41 -19.33 -3.32 5.05
C ASP A 41 -18.78 -2.11 5.80
N THR A 42 -18.73 -0.96 5.14
CA THR A 42 -18.26 0.28 5.71
C THR A 42 -19.42 1.08 6.34
N ALA A 43 -19.12 1.97 7.27
CA ALA A 43 -20.13 2.77 7.95
C ALA A 43 -20.95 3.69 7.02
N ASP A 44 -20.41 4.02 5.84
CA ASP A 44 -21.09 4.84 4.83
C ASP A 44 -21.71 4.02 3.67
N GLY A 45 -21.89 2.70 3.89
CA GLY A 45 -22.63 1.82 3.00
C GLY A 45 -21.84 1.30 1.79
N ALA A 46 -20.52 1.50 1.73
CA ALA A 46 -19.69 0.80 0.76
C ALA A 46 -19.35 -0.60 1.28
N ARG A 47 -18.90 -1.46 0.37
CA ARG A 47 -18.50 -2.84 0.67
C ARG A 47 -17.11 -3.08 0.11
N LEU A 48 -16.20 -3.55 0.95
CA LEU A 48 -14.81 -3.86 0.58
C LEU A 48 -14.67 -5.36 0.36
N ASN A 49 -14.00 -5.74 -0.72
CA ASN A 49 -13.62 -7.11 -1.03
C ASN A 49 -12.16 -7.35 -0.64
N LEU A 50 -11.90 -8.41 0.08
CA LEU A 50 -10.57 -8.83 0.54
C LEU A 50 -10.32 -10.27 0.13
N LEU A 51 -9.06 -10.62 -0.07
CA LEU A 51 -8.60 -12.01 -0.14
C LEU A 51 -7.65 -12.30 1.01
N GLN A 52 -7.86 -13.43 1.65
CA GLN A 52 -7.00 -13.97 2.69
C GLN A 52 -6.40 -15.30 2.21
N PHE A 53 -5.08 -15.43 2.28
CA PHE A 53 -4.33 -16.63 1.94
C PHE A 53 -3.61 -17.13 3.20
N PRO A 54 -3.83 -18.36 3.63
CA PRO A 54 -3.10 -18.94 4.76
C PRO A 54 -1.64 -19.21 4.39
N SER A 55 -0.79 -19.23 5.40
CA SER A 55 0.62 -19.63 5.27
C SER A 55 0.76 -21.06 4.71
N ASP A 56 1.80 -21.31 3.91
CA ASP A 56 2.19 -22.65 3.47
C ASP A 56 2.78 -23.50 4.62
N LEU A 57 3.24 -22.84 5.68
CA LEU A 57 3.90 -23.49 6.81
C LEU A 57 2.88 -23.77 7.93
N SER A 58 3.05 -24.91 8.60
CA SER A 58 2.24 -25.30 9.76
C SER A 58 2.39 -24.32 10.94
N ILE A 59 3.56 -23.73 11.10
CA ILE A 59 3.82 -22.68 12.10
C ILE A 59 3.66 -21.32 11.44
N ARG A 60 2.60 -20.60 11.81
CA ARG A 60 2.33 -19.26 11.32
C ARG A 60 3.15 -18.23 12.11
N ARG A 61 3.97 -17.45 11.41
CA ARG A 61 4.83 -16.40 11.99
C ARG A 61 4.09 -15.08 12.24
N GLY A 62 2.97 -14.88 11.55
CA GLY A 62 2.17 -13.66 11.59
C GLY A 62 1.34 -13.50 10.32
N VAL A 63 0.88 -12.28 10.08
CA VAL A 63 0.10 -11.94 8.91
C VAL A 63 0.61 -10.64 8.28
N VAL A 64 0.62 -10.59 6.95
CA VAL A 64 0.94 -9.40 6.17
C VAL A 64 -0.37 -8.78 5.68
N LEU A 65 -0.67 -7.56 6.13
CA LEU A 65 -1.73 -6.74 5.58
C LEU A 65 -1.14 -5.92 4.42
N TYR A 66 -1.50 -6.32 3.20
CA TYR A 66 -0.89 -5.83 1.98
C TYR A 66 -1.79 -4.84 1.24
N PHE A 67 -1.37 -3.59 1.16
CA PHE A 67 -2.01 -2.55 0.37
C PHE A 67 -1.34 -2.44 -1.00
N HIS A 68 -2.10 -2.75 -2.05
CA HIS A 68 -1.60 -2.87 -3.41
C HIS A 68 -1.41 -1.53 -4.14
N GLY A 69 -0.77 -1.57 -5.32
CA GLY A 69 -0.57 -0.41 -6.18
C GLY A 69 -1.83 0.01 -6.94
N ASN A 70 -1.76 1.10 -7.68
CA ASN A 70 -2.89 1.82 -8.27
C ASN A 70 -3.57 1.15 -9.48
N ARG A 71 -3.09 0.02 -9.99
CA ARG A 71 -3.61 -0.61 -11.21
C ARG A 71 -4.17 -2.01 -10.94
N GLY A 72 -5.29 -2.33 -11.61
CA GLY A 72 -5.88 -3.67 -11.56
C GLY A 72 -6.80 -3.86 -10.35
N ASN A 73 -6.77 -5.04 -9.77
CA ASN A 73 -7.58 -5.50 -8.63
C ASN A 73 -6.96 -6.76 -8.02
N LEU A 74 -7.63 -7.41 -7.09
CA LEU A 74 -7.16 -8.62 -6.41
C LEU A 74 -6.92 -9.82 -7.33
N GLN A 75 -7.51 -9.90 -8.54
CA GLN A 75 -7.17 -10.94 -9.52
C GLN A 75 -5.66 -10.92 -9.85
N ARG A 76 -5.08 -9.72 -9.92
CA ARG A 76 -3.64 -9.53 -10.12
C ARG A 76 -2.88 -9.61 -8.81
N TRP A 77 -3.34 -8.83 -7.81
CA TRP A 77 -2.57 -8.58 -6.61
C TRP A 77 -2.64 -9.72 -5.60
N GLY A 78 -3.65 -10.58 -5.69
CA GLY A 78 -3.72 -11.81 -4.91
C GLY A 78 -2.48 -12.69 -5.12
N ASN A 79 -1.90 -12.73 -6.35
CA ASN A 79 -0.68 -13.51 -6.63
C ASN A 79 0.56 -13.08 -5.80
N MET A 80 0.50 -11.93 -5.14
CA MET A 80 1.56 -11.50 -4.23
C MET A 80 1.62 -12.34 -2.95
N HIS A 81 0.56 -13.12 -2.65
CA HIS A 81 0.55 -14.02 -1.50
C HIS A 81 1.78 -14.92 -1.45
N ALA A 82 2.21 -15.45 -2.60
CA ALA A 82 3.30 -16.43 -2.68
C ALA A 82 4.63 -15.93 -2.08
N ASP A 83 4.88 -14.61 -2.12
CA ASP A 83 6.08 -14.02 -1.53
C ASP A 83 6.06 -14.08 0.02
N PHE A 84 4.88 -14.27 0.63
CA PHE A 84 4.71 -14.23 2.09
C PHE A 84 4.26 -15.59 2.65
N THR A 85 3.35 -16.31 1.97
CA THR A 85 2.87 -17.61 2.45
C THR A 85 3.98 -18.65 2.49
N SER A 86 4.88 -18.67 1.50
CA SER A 86 6.08 -19.51 1.47
C SER A 86 7.07 -19.19 2.61
N ARG A 87 6.96 -18.01 3.23
CA ARG A 87 7.78 -17.54 4.34
C ARG A 87 7.12 -17.71 5.72
N GLY A 88 5.95 -18.34 5.76
CA GLY A 88 5.25 -18.61 7.02
C GLY A 88 4.31 -17.50 7.48
N PHE A 89 3.96 -16.56 6.62
CA PHE A 89 2.99 -15.51 6.93
C PHE A 89 1.67 -15.74 6.21
N ASP A 90 0.57 -15.54 6.90
CA ASP A 90 -0.70 -15.34 6.22
C ASP A 90 -0.64 -14.03 5.43
N PHE A 91 -1.42 -13.94 4.36
CA PHE A 91 -1.47 -12.75 3.52
C PHE A 91 -2.90 -12.27 3.39
N VAL A 92 -3.14 -10.99 3.63
CA VAL A 92 -4.45 -10.34 3.48
C VAL A 92 -4.29 -9.11 2.62
N ALA A 93 -5.09 -9.01 1.56
CA ALA A 93 -5.11 -7.85 0.69
C ALA A 93 -6.55 -7.38 0.43
N PRO A 94 -6.89 -6.10 0.68
CA PRO A 94 -8.15 -5.50 0.26
C PRO A 94 -8.06 -4.90 -1.15
N ASP A 95 -9.14 -4.98 -1.92
CA ASP A 95 -9.39 -4.04 -3.02
C ASP A 95 -9.95 -2.72 -2.46
N TYR A 96 -9.40 -1.60 -2.90
CA TYR A 96 -9.91 -0.27 -2.53
C TYR A 96 -11.28 -0.01 -3.12
N ARG A 97 -12.01 0.97 -2.57
CA ARG A 97 -13.22 1.49 -3.19
C ARG A 97 -13.03 1.74 -4.67
N GLY A 98 -13.93 1.23 -5.48
CA GLY A 98 -13.87 1.35 -6.92
C GLY A 98 -13.02 0.29 -7.63
N TYR A 99 -12.26 -0.55 -6.91
CA TYR A 99 -11.47 -1.63 -7.47
C TYR A 99 -12.19 -2.97 -7.33
N GLY A 100 -11.98 -3.88 -8.29
CA GLY A 100 -12.50 -5.24 -8.26
C GLY A 100 -13.98 -5.28 -7.93
N LYS A 101 -14.34 -6.03 -6.89
CA LYS A 101 -15.69 -6.13 -6.37
C LYS A 101 -16.00 -5.09 -5.28
N SER A 102 -15.03 -4.29 -4.84
CA SER A 102 -15.26 -3.24 -3.85
C SER A 102 -16.11 -2.12 -4.43
N SER A 103 -17.13 -1.69 -3.69
CA SER A 103 -18.05 -0.62 -4.06
C SER A 103 -17.60 0.75 -3.52
N GLY A 104 -18.38 1.78 -3.79
CA GLY A 104 -18.19 3.13 -3.25
C GLY A 104 -17.23 4.00 -4.06
N GLU A 105 -17.27 5.31 -3.75
CA GLU A 105 -16.45 6.31 -4.42
C GLU A 105 -15.20 6.65 -3.60
N PRO A 106 -14.01 6.66 -4.22
CA PRO A 106 -12.76 6.93 -3.53
C PRO A 106 -12.60 8.42 -3.21
N ASN A 107 -12.21 8.69 -1.97
CA ASN A 107 -11.58 9.93 -1.53
C ASN A 107 -10.52 9.60 -0.49
N GLU A 108 -9.62 10.54 -0.18
CA GLU A 108 -8.50 10.26 0.73
C GLU A 108 -8.96 9.81 2.12
N ARG A 109 -9.98 10.48 2.67
CA ARG A 109 -10.54 10.15 4.00
C ARG A 109 -11.15 8.74 4.02
N SER A 110 -11.89 8.38 2.97
CA SER A 110 -12.49 7.03 2.89
C SER A 110 -11.44 5.95 2.76
N TYR A 111 -10.36 6.16 1.99
CA TYR A 111 -9.26 5.19 1.93
C TYR A 111 -8.60 4.93 3.29
N TYR A 112 -8.41 5.98 4.09
CA TYR A 112 -7.87 5.82 5.44
C TYR A 112 -8.85 5.11 6.39
N ALA A 113 -10.14 5.46 6.31
CA ALA A 113 -11.17 4.79 7.10
C ALA A 113 -11.31 3.30 6.73
N ASP A 114 -11.25 2.99 5.44
CA ASP A 114 -11.28 1.61 4.93
C ASP A 114 -10.05 0.81 5.38
N ALA A 115 -8.86 1.40 5.26
CA ALA A 115 -7.64 0.77 5.74
C ALA A 115 -7.73 0.46 7.25
N ARG A 116 -8.29 1.38 8.04
CA ARG A 116 -8.52 1.18 9.47
C ARG A 116 -9.53 0.08 9.75
N LEU A 117 -10.65 0.03 9.01
CA LEU A 117 -11.65 -1.03 9.12
C LEU A 117 -11.04 -2.41 8.86
N VAL A 118 -10.26 -2.54 7.78
CA VAL A 118 -9.58 -3.79 7.45
C VAL A 118 -8.57 -4.19 8.52
N TYR A 119 -7.80 -3.23 9.05
CA TYR A 119 -6.87 -3.50 10.14
C TYR A 119 -7.63 -3.95 11.41
N ASP A 120 -8.70 -3.28 11.80
CA ASP A 120 -9.46 -3.62 13.01
C ASP A 120 -10.10 -5.02 12.89
N TRP A 121 -10.62 -5.37 11.71
CA TRP A 121 -11.09 -6.72 11.40
C TRP A 121 -9.96 -7.75 11.54
N LEU A 122 -8.80 -7.50 10.95
CA LEU A 122 -7.65 -8.39 11.03
C LEU A 122 -7.14 -8.51 12.48
N HIS A 123 -7.10 -7.40 13.21
CA HIS A 123 -6.65 -7.36 14.60
C HIS A 123 -7.55 -8.14 15.55
N SER A 124 -8.82 -8.36 15.20
CA SER A 124 -9.72 -9.22 15.98
C SER A 124 -9.27 -10.69 16.00
N ALA A 125 -8.55 -11.14 14.96
CA ALA A 125 -8.03 -12.50 14.83
C ALA A 125 -6.51 -12.61 15.11
N TRP A 126 -5.77 -11.51 14.93
CA TRP A 126 -4.31 -11.48 15.08
C TRP A 126 -3.87 -10.42 16.08
N PRO A 127 -3.01 -10.77 17.07
CA PRO A 127 -2.42 -9.75 17.94
C PRO A 127 -1.53 -8.79 17.14
N ALA A 128 -1.53 -7.52 17.53
CA ALA A 128 -0.84 -6.44 16.81
C ALA A 128 0.63 -6.74 16.50
N HIS A 129 1.35 -7.38 17.45
CA HIS A 129 2.76 -7.73 17.30
C HIS A 129 3.03 -8.83 16.26
N ASN A 130 2.00 -9.42 15.66
CA ASN A 130 2.08 -10.39 14.58
C ASN A 130 1.61 -9.81 13.23
N ILE A 131 1.12 -8.56 13.20
CA ILE A 131 0.65 -7.90 11.98
C ILE A 131 1.80 -7.07 11.38
N ILE A 132 2.15 -7.33 10.12
CA ILE A 132 3.06 -6.53 9.32
C ILE A 132 2.23 -5.70 8.35
N LEU A 133 2.42 -4.38 8.40
CA LEU A 133 1.81 -3.45 7.45
C LEU A 133 2.69 -3.36 6.21
N TYR A 134 2.18 -3.71 5.05
CA TYR A 134 2.91 -3.65 3.79
C TYR A 134 2.18 -2.75 2.80
N GLY A 135 2.87 -1.75 2.27
CA GLY A 135 2.34 -0.88 1.23
C GLY A 135 3.19 -0.87 -0.02
N ARG A 136 2.56 -0.97 -1.20
CA ARG A 136 3.25 -0.84 -2.47
C ARG A 136 2.71 0.33 -3.27
N SER A 137 3.60 1.24 -3.72
CA SER A 137 3.22 2.39 -4.55
C SER A 137 2.07 3.18 -3.89
N LEU A 138 0.89 3.27 -4.51
CA LEU A 138 -0.30 3.88 -3.89
C LEU A 138 -0.59 3.31 -2.50
N GLY A 139 -0.42 2.00 -2.31
CA GLY A 139 -0.67 1.32 -1.04
C GLY A 139 0.19 1.81 0.12
N THR A 140 1.32 2.47 -0.18
CA THR A 140 2.16 3.07 0.86
C THR A 140 1.42 4.15 1.65
N ALA A 141 0.44 4.82 1.04
CA ALA A 141 -0.38 5.83 1.72
C ALA A 141 -1.20 5.23 2.86
N MET A 142 -1.89 4.11 2.61
CA MET A 142 -2.69 3.42 3.61
C MET A 142 -1.81 2.77 4.68
N ALA A 143 -0.70 2.16 4.27
CA ALA A 143 0.24 1.55 5.22
C ALA A 143 0.90 2.60 6.14
N CYS A 144 1.36 3.74 5.62
CA CYS A 144 1.91 4.85 6.41
C CYS A 144 0.87 5.44 7.36
N TYR A 145 -0.38 5.65 6.88
CA TYR A 145 -1.46 6.14 7.73
C TYR A 145 -1.69 5.20 8.90
N LEU A 146 -1.85 3.89 8.65
CA LEU A 146 -2.04 2.92 9.73
C LEU A 146 -0.85 2.92 10.70
N ALA A 147 0.38 2.88 10.17
CA ALA A 147 1.58 2.84 10.99
C ALA A 147 1.73 4.03 11.96
N ALA A 148 1.11 5.18 11.63
CA ALA A 148 1.05 6.35 12.50
C ALA A 148 -0.09 6.28 13.56
N HIS A 149 -1.07 5.35 13.41
CA HIS A 149 -2.30 5.38 14.21
C HIS A 149 -2.63 4.06 14.90
N VAL A 150 -1.92 2.97 14.59
CA VAL A 150 -2.17 1.66 15.18
C VAL A 150 -0.87 0.99 15.63
N ARG A 151 -0.99 -0.01 16.49
CA ARG A 151 0.12 -0.89 16.83
C ARG A 151 0.25 -2.00 15.80
N ALA A 152 1.46 -2.31 15.36
CA ALA A 152 1.75 -3.44 14.50
C ALA A 152 3.19 -3.91 14.74
N LYS A 153 3.61 -5.00 14.08
CA LYS A 153 4.97 -5.51 14.23
C LYS A 153 5.99 -4.62 13.52
N LYS A 154 5.75 -4.34 12.24
CA LYS A 154 6.68 -3.62 11.35
C LYS A 154 5.89 -2.92 10.21
N LEU A 155 6.51 -1.92 9.62
CA LEU A 155 6.05 -1.26 8.39
C LEU A 155 7.02 -1.57 7.25
N ILE A 156 6.54 -2.05 6.10
CA ILE A 156 7.34 -2.26 4.89
C ILE A 156 6.72 -1.48 3.73
N LEU A 157 7.52 -0.67 3.07
CA LEU A 157 7.09 0.18 1.95
C LEU A 157 7.90 -0.15 0.70
N GLU A 158 7.21 -0.56 -0.37
CA GLU A 158 7.82 -0.81 -1.68
C GLU A 158 7.44 0.31 -2.64
N THR A 159 8.43 0.96 -3.24
CA THR A 159 8.29 2.10 -4.16
C THR A 159 7.41 3.23 -3.60
N PRO A 160 7.67 3.69 -2.34
CA PRO A 160 6.90 4.76 -1.73
C PRO A 160 7.15 6.11 -2.40
N PHE A 161 6.23 7.05 -2.19
CA PHE A 161 6.36 8.48 -2.48
C PHE A 161 6.23 9.29 -1.19
N ASP A 162 6.73 10.51 -1.17
CA ASP A 162 6.62 11.42 0.00
C ASP A 162 5.19 11.93 0.21
N ASN A 163 4.61 12.50 -0.82
CA ASN A 163 3.22 12.93 -0.93
C ASN A 163 2.89 13.21 -2.41
N ILE A 164 1.61 13.35 -2.76
CA ILE A 164 1.21 13.54 -4.16
C ILE A 164 1.73 14.86 -4.74
N ALA A 165 1.79 15.93 -3.93
CA ALA A 165 2.33 17.20 -4.40
C ALA A 165 3.81 17.07 -4.79
N GLY A 166 4.63 16.46 -3.93
CA GLY A 166 6.05 16.19 -4.18
C GLY A 166 6.27 15.23 -5.34
N LEU A 167 5.43 14.18 -5.46
CA LEU A 167 5.47 13.26 -6.60
C LEU A 167 5.21 13.99 -7.93
N MET A 168 4.18 14.84 -7.98
CA MET A 168 3.87 15.65 -9.17
C MET A 168 4.99 16.65 -9.48
N ALA A 169 5.53 17.32 -8.47
CA ALA A 169 6.66 18.22 -8.62
C ALA A 169 7.89 17.52 -9.22
N SER A 170 8.21 16.31 -8.75
CA SER A 170 9.30 15.49 -9.29
C SER A 170 9.09 15.15 -10.78
N HIS A 171 7.87 14.78 -11.20
CA HIS A 171 7.58 14.53 -12.61
C HIS A 171 7.69 15.78 -13.50
N LEU A 172 7.42 16.96 -12.94
CA LEU A 172 7.52 18.25 -13.63
C LEU A 172 8.92 18.83 -13.59
N GLY A 173 9.88 18.21 -12.90
CA GLY A 173 11.22 18.75 -12.66
C GLY A 173 11.20 20.08 -11.89
N ARG A 174 10.24 20.25 -10.97
CA ARG A 174 10.02 21.47 -10.19
C ARG A 174 10.20 21.21 -8.70
N PRO A 175 10.52 22.22 -7.89
CA PRO A 175 10.60 22.06 -6.44
C PRO A 175 9.23 21.89 -5.79
N ASP A 176 8.17 22.44 -6.39
CA ASP A 176 6.79 22.43 -5.90
C ASP A 176 5.77 22.50 -7.04
N ILE A 177 4.48 22.40 -6.68
CA ILE A 177 3.34 22.64 -7.57
C ILE A 177 2.50 23.81 -7.06
N PRO A 178 1.94 24.67 -7.96
CA PRO A 178 1.24 25.91 -7.58
C PRO A 178 -0.21 25.69 -7.13
N PHE A 179 -0.62 24.46 -6.81
CA PHE A 179 -1.98 24.14 -6.40
C PHE A 179 -1.98 23.00 -5.35
N ARG A 180 -3.07 22.92 -4.58
CA ARG A 180 -3.27 21.82 -3.63
C ARG A 180 -3.96 20.65 -4.34
N PRO A 181 -3.37 19.45 -4.33
CA PRO A 181 -4.02 18.26 -4.89
C PRO A 181 -5.22 17.83 -4.02
N ALA A 182 -6.26 17.27 -4.68
CA ALA A 182 -7.44 16.73 -4.01
C ALA A 182 -7.12 15.48 -3.19
N PHE A 183 -6.15 14.69 -3.65
CA PHE A 183 -5.53 13.60 -2.89
C PHE A 183 -4.11 14.03 -2.56
N PHE A 184 -3.79 14.09 -1.29
CA PHE A 184 -2.47 14.56 -0.85
C PHE A 184 -1.57 13.41 -0.38
N PHE A 185 -2.12 12.46 0.38
CA PHE A 185 -1.42 11.29 0.93
C PHE A 185 -0.06 11.66 1.55
N PRO A 186 -0.04 12.31 2.72
CA PRO A 186 1.19 12.83 3.34
C PRO A 186 2.02 11.72 4.02
N ASN A 187 2.62 10.82 3.24
CA ASN A 187 3.41 9.71 3.76
C ASN A 187 4.59 10.21 4.61
N ASP A 188 5.20 11.33 4.21
CA ASP A 188 6.26 11.99 4.95
C ASP A 188 5.84 12.39 6.37
N ARG A 189 4.59 12.84 6.56
CA ARG A 189 4.05 13.22 7.87
C ARG A 189 3.68 12.01 8.71
N HIS A 190 3.03 11.02 8.10
CA HIS A 190 2.67 9.78 8.79
C HIS A 190 3.91 9.00 9.22
N LEU A 191 4.95 8.96 8.39
CA LEU A 191 6.19 8.26 8.72
C LEU A 191 6.93 8.92 9.91
N ARG A 192 6.89 10.26 10.03
CA ARG A 192 7.42 10.96 11.22
C ARG A 192 6.67 10.63 12.51
N GLN A 193 5.40 10.26 12.42
CA GLN A 193 4.57 9.86 13.57
C GLN A 193 4.61 8.35 13.83
N CYS A 194 5.21 7.58 12.93
CA CYS A 194 5.28 6.14 13.02
C CYS A 194 6.31 5.71 14.06
N GLU A 195 5.89 4.96 15.07
CA GLU A 195 6.77 4.35 16.08
C GLU A 195 7.26 2.95 15.69
N LEU A 196 6.63 2.32 14.68
CA LEU A 196 7.00 0.98 14.22
C LEU A 196 8.35 0.99 13.51
N PRO A 197 9.17 -0.06 13.61
CA PRO A 197 10.30 -0.24 12.72
C PRO A 197 9.85 -0.18 11.26
N ALA A 198 10.54 0.61 10.43
CA ALA A 198 10.16 0.84 9.04
C ALA A 198 11.26 0.47 8.05
N LEU A 199 10.90 -0.31 7.02
CA LEU A 199 11.77 -0.66 5.89
C LEU A 199 11.20 -0.09 4.60
N LEU A 200 12.01 0.68 3.87
CA LEU A 200 11.64 1.26 2.60
C LEU A 200 12.53 0.71 1.49
N PHE A 201 11.92 0.25 0.40
CA PHE A 201 12.62 -0.15 -0.83
C PHE A 201 12.32 0.81 -1.97
N HIS A 202 13.34 1.28 -2.68
CA HIS A 202 13.13 2.07 -3.90
C HIS A 202 14.22 1.83 -4.94
N GLY A 203 13.82 1.81 -6.21
CA GLY A 203 14.70 1.59 -7.34
C GLY A 203 15.16 2.90 -7.99
N THR A 204 16.44 2.99 -8.39
CA THR A 204 16.99 4.20 -9.03
C THR A 204 16.49 4.43 -10.45
N ALA A 205 15.92 3.40 -11.10
CA ALA A 205 15.35 3.49 -12.45
C ALA A 205 13.81 3.53 -12.43
N ASP A 206 13.18 3.85 -11.28
CA ASP A 206 11.73 3.98 -11.18
C ASP A 206 11.25 5.24 -11.91
N ARG A 207 10.46 5.05 -12.96
CA ARG A 207 9.87 6.12 -13.78
C ARG A 207 8.41 6.42 -13.41
N VAL A 208 7.82 5.63 -12.52
CA VAL A 208 6.44 5.83 -12.04
C VAL A 208 6.43 6.67 -10.78
N VAL A 209 7.30 6.33 -9.83
CA VAL A 209 7.61 7.16 -8.66
C VAL A 209 9.10 7.51 -8.75
N PRO A 210 9.47 8.72 -9.17
CA PRO A 210 10.87 9.11 -9.26
C PRO A 210 11.60 8.91 -7.94
N TYR A 211 12.87 8.45 -8.00
CA TYR A 211 13.67 8.15 -6.82
C TYR A 211 13.74 9.32 -5.82
N GLU A 212 13.75 10.55 -6.34
CA GLU A 212 13.82 11.77 -5.52
C GLU A 212 12.60 11.93 -4.60
N SER A 213 11.40 11.51 -5.05
CA SER A 213 10.19 11.53 -4.22
C SER A 213 10.34 10.60 -3.02
N ALA A 214 10.79 9.37 -3.25
CA ALA A 214 11.05 8.44 -2.16
C ALA A 214 12.24 8.87 -1.28
N ALA A 215 13.30 9.41 -1.88
CA ALA A 215 14.49 9.84 -1.16
C ALA A 215 14.20 10.94 -0.14
N ARG A 216 13.19 11.79 -0.38
CA ARG A 216 12.72 12.78 0.60
C ARG A 216 12.20 12.17 1.89
N LEU A 217 11.70 10.93 1.86
CA LEU A 217 11.26 10.21 3.06
C LEU A 217 12.39 9.88 4.02
N LYS A 218 13.66 9.88 3.57
CA LYS A 218 14.82 9.64 4.44
C LYS A 218 14.88 10.60 5.62
N SER A 219 14.44 11.85 5.43
CA SER A 219 14.36 12.85 6.50
C SER A 219 13.25 12.58 7.54
N SER A 220 12.37 11.64 7.27
CA SER A 220 11.28 11.22 8.15
C SER A 220 11.56 9.89 8.88
N LEU A 221 12.70 9.27 8.61
CA LEU A 221 13.11 8.01 9.24
C LEU A 221 13.74 8.28 10.61
N LYS A 222 13.46 7.38 11.56
CA LYS A 222 14.03 7.38 12.89
C LYS A 222 15.19 6.35 12.99
N PRO A 223 16.01 6.38 14.03
CA PRO A 223 17.04 5.37 14.28
C PRO A 223 16.44 3.95 14.27
N GLY A 224 17.07 3.04 13.52
CA GLY A 224 16.60 1.66 13.31
C GLY A 224 15.70 1.45 12.10
N ASP A 225 15.21 2.52 11.46
CA ASP A 225 14.56 2.42 10.15
C ASP A 225 15.60 2.27 9.04
N GLU A 226 15.21 1.58 7.96
CA GLU A 226 16.11 1.35 6.82
C GLU A 226 15.51 1.84 5.50
N PHE A 227 16.35 2.45 4.66
CA PHE A 227 16.03 2.80 3.28
C PHE A 227 16.98 2.08 2.33
N VAL A 228 16.47 1.08 1.63
CA VAL A 228 17.21 0.25 0.68
C VAL A 228 17.08 0.83 -0.72
N THR A 229 18.20 1.32 -1.25
CA THR A 229 18.28 1.78 -2.65
C THR A 229 18.65 0.61 -3.54
N VAL A 230 17.74 0.19 -4.43
CA VAL A 230 17.99 -0.87 -5.41
C VAL A 230 18.50 -0.25 -6.70
N GLN A 231 19.81 -0.38 -6.96
CA GLN A 231 20.41 0.15 -8.18
C GLN A 231 19.81 -0.49 -9.43
N SER A 232 19.46 0.35 -10.43
CA SER A 232 18.77 -0.06 -11.67
C SER A 232 17.41 -0.72 -11.46
N GLY A 233 16.91 -0.77 -10.24
CA GLY A 233 15.55 -1.22 -9.93
C GLY A 233 14.51 -0.26 -10.51
N ALA A 234 13.47 -0.80 -11.13
CA ALA A 234 12.32 -0.08 -11.66
C ALA A 234 11.08 -0.35 -10.79
N HIS A 235 9.98 0.36 -11.05
CA HIS A 235 8.75 0.30 -10.25
C HIS A 235 8.18 -1.11 -10.01
N ASN A 236 8.37 -2.03 -10.96
CA ASN A 236 7.70 -3.33 -10.93
C ASN A 236 8.64 -4.53 -10.83
N ASN A 237 9.93 -4.32 -10.66
CA ASN A 237 10.91 -5.41 -10.71
C ASN A 237 11.82 -5.54 -9.48
N LEU A 238 11.58 -4.77 -8.40
CA LEU A 238 12.46 -4.79 -7.22
C LEU A 238 12.63 -6.19 -6.64
N ARG A 239 11.55 -6.97 -6.66
CA ARG A 239 11.53 -8.36 -6.19
C ARG A 239 12.48 -9.31 -6.94
N ASN A 240 12.93 -8.93 -8.14
CA ASN A 240 13.88 -9.72 -8.94
C ASN A 240 15.34 -9.48 -8.50
N PHE A 241 15.57 -8.51 -7.62
CA PHE A 241 16.90 -8.20 -7.13
C PHE A 241 17.21 -8.97 -5.86
N ARG A 242 18.40 -9.57 -5.81
CA ARG A 242 18.88 -10.34 -4.65
C ARG A 242 18.89 -9.48 -3.39
N GLN A 243 19.36 -8.23 -3.48
CA GLN A 243 19.39 -7.28 -2.38
C GLN A 243 18.00 -7.07 -1.75
N TYR A 244 16.94 -6.99 -2.59
CA TYR A 244 15.56 -6.87 -2.10
C TYR A 244 15.14 -8.13 -1.32
N GLN A 245 15.40 -9.33 -1.88
CA GLN A 245 14.99 -10.60 -1.29
C GLN A 245 15.70 -10.86 0.05
N GLU A 246 17.02 -10.60 0.09
CA GLU A 246 17.82 -10.78 1.31
C GLU A 246 17.35 -9.85 2.42
N LYS A 247 17.15 -8.56 2.10
CA LYS A 247 16.69 -7.58 3.09
C LYS A 247 15.24 -7.84 3.52
N LEU A 248 14.37 -8.27 2.61
CA LEU A 248 13.00 -8.65 2.98
C LEU A 248 13.01 -9.87 3.93
N ASN A 249 13.83 -10.89 3.65
CA ASN A 249 13.96 -12.06 4.53
C ASN A 249 14.46 -11.65 5.91
N GLU A 250 15.53 -10.84 6.00
CA GLU A 250 16.05 -10.30 7.26
C GLU A 250 14.95 -9.61 8.07
N TRP A 251 14.15 -8.76 7.41
CA TRP A 251 13.07 -8.04 8.08
C TRP A 251 11.84 -8.89 8.41
N LEU A 252 11.65 -10.01 7.75
CA LEU A 252 10.65 -11.01 8.10
C LEU A 252 11.14 -12.02 9.15
N ASP A 253 12.37 -11.85 9.67
CA ASP A 253 13.00 -12.73 10.66
C ASP A 253 13.15 -14.17 10.13
N ILE A 254 13.63 -14.35 8.86
CA ILE A 254 13.80 -15.64 8.17
C ILE A 254 15.26 -15.89 7.82
#